data_5a6e20b9ceeaa0b58bb24ea30cafe70c
#
_entry.id   5a6e20b9ceeaa0b58bb24ea30cafe70c
#
_cell.length_a   1.000
_cell.length_b   1.000
_cell.length_c   1.000
_cell.angle_alpha   90.00
_cell.angle_beta   90.00
_cell.angle_gamma   90.00
#
_symmetry.space_group_name_H-M   'P 1'
#
loop_
_entity.id
_entity.type
_entity.pdbx_description
1 polymer ?
#
loop_
_entity_poly.entity_id
_entity_poly.type
_entity_poly.pdbx_seq_one_letter_code
_entity_poly.pdbx_strand_id
1 'polypeptide(L)'
;VFEEPHVPELQIQPQTREPEQNLSVESNERIRTDKILLKAGALQRAILNSANFSSIATDAHGVIQIFNVGAERMLGYTAAEVLNTITPADISDPQEVIARAAKLSLELGTPITPGFEALVFKASRGIEDIYELTYIRKDGSRFPAVVSVTALRDAQNAIIGYLLIGTDNTARKQAEEALLQAGALQSAIFNSANFSSIATDARGVIQIFNVGAERMLGYTAAEVLNKVTPADISDPQELIARAAELSLELGTPITPGFEALVFKASRGIEDIYELTYIRKDGSRFPAVVSVTALRDAQNAIIGYLLIGTDNTARKEAEEALLKSGALQSAIFNSANFSSIATDAHGVIQIFNVGAERMLGYTAAEVINQV
;
A
#
# COMPACT_ATOMS: atom_id res chain seq x y z
N VAL A 1 26.53 -22.94 120.77
CA VAL A 1 27.40 -22.10 119.97
C VAL A 1 28.14 -22.97 118.95
N PHE A 2 27.69 -22.99 117.75
CA PHE A 2 28.41 -23.55 116.62
C PHE A 2 28.28 -22.65 115.41
N GLU A 3 29.37 -22.14 114.91
CA GLU A 3 29.51 -21.34 113.70
C GLU A 3 29.32 -22.22 112.49
N GLU A 4 28.49 -21.80 111.54
CA GLU A 4 28.44 -22.43 110.21
C GLU A 4 29.44 -21.73 109.29
N PRO A 5 30.08 -22.49 108.34
CA PRO A 5 31.06 -21.90 107.42
C PRO A 5 30.44 -21.34 106.21
N HIS A 6 30.94 -20.19 105.90
CA HIS A 6 30.58 -19.35 104.73
C HIS A 6 31.06 -20.04 103.39
N VAL A 7 30.14 -20.31 102.45
CA VAL A 7 30.45 -20.80 101.11
C VAL A 7 30.47 -19.59 100.13
N PRO A 8 31.51 -19.37 99.33
CA PRO A 8 31.54 -18.26 98.36
C PRO A 8 30.72 -18.59 97.12
N GLU A 9 29.86 -17.64 96.74
CA GLU A 9 29.02 -17.59 95.55
C GLU A 9 29.90 -17.47 94.31
N LEU A 10 29.90 -18.46 93.36
CA LEU A 10 30.54 -18.41 92.09
C LEU A 10 29.66 -17.54 91.11
N GLN A 11 30.18 -16.37 90.80
CA GLN A 11 29.61 -15.52 89.70
C GLN A 11 29.94 -16.21 88.36
N ILE A 12 28.89 -16.70 87.65
CA ILE A 12 28.96 -17.19 86.29
C ILE A 12 28.83 -15.92 85.37
N GLN A 13 29.93 -15.53 84.76
CA GLN A 13 29.89 -14.51 83.67
C GLN A 13 29.16 -15.08 82.43
N PRO A 14 28.31 -14.39 81.74
CA PRO A 14 27.70 -14.84 80.52
C PRO A 14 28.75 -14.87 79.40
N GLN A 15 29.01 -16.06 78.85
CA GLN A 15 29.77 -16.21 77.62
C GLN A 15 29.08 -15.49 76.47
N THR A 16 29.79 -14.54 75.86
CA THR A 16 29.41 -13.83 74.61
C THR A 16 29.26 -14.83 73.48
N ARG A 17 28.00 -15.05 73.06
CA ARG A 17 27.61 -15.73 71.78
C ARG A 17 27.67 -14.77 70.58
N GLU A 18 28.83 -14.30 70.18
CA GLU A 18 28.94 -13.35 69.03
C GLU A 18 29.67 -13.87 67.77
N PRO A 19 30.34 -15.01 67.65
CA PRO A 19 30.95 -15.41 66.38
C PRO A 19 30.03 -16.21 65.43
N GLU A 20 29.04 -16.96 65.93
CA GLU A 20 28.22 -17.83 65.04
C GLU A 20 27.09 -17.09 64.27
N GLN A 21 26.59 -15.99 64.80
CA GLN A 21 25.55 -15.19 64.07
C GLN A 21 26.14 -14.37 62.92
N ASN A 22 27.35 -13.85 63.01
CA ASN A 22 28.01 -13.10 61.94
C ASN A 22 28.40 -14.01 60.77
N LEU A 23 28.85 -15.23 60.99
CA LEU A 23 29.17 -16.18 59.91
C LEU A 23 27.93 -16.64 59.13
N SER A 24 26.77 -16.75 59.79
CA SER A 24 25.51 -17.12 59.10
C SER A 24 24.93 -15.96 58.27
N VAL A 25 25.11 -14.72 58.70
CA VAL A 25 24.68 -13.52 57.95
C VAL A 25 25.56 -13.30 56.74
N GLU A 26 26.89 -13.37 56.86
CA GLU A 26 27.83 -13.28 55.74
C GLU A 26 27.63 -14.40 54.70
N SER A 27 27.38 -15.64 55.15
CA SER A 27 27.06 -16.77 54.27
C SER A 27 25.76 -16.57 53.50
N ASN A 28 24.70 -16.04 54.16
CA ASN A 28 23.43 -15.74 53.50
C ASN A 28 23.53 -14.55 52.52
N GLU A 29 24.31 -13.53 52.84
CA GLU A 29 24.57 -12.41 51.92
C GLU A 29 25.36 -12.86 50.69
N ARG A 30 26.38 -13.71 50.82
CA ARG A 30 27.10 -14.30 49.69
C ARG A 30 26.19 -15.14 48.79
N ILE A 31 25.37 -16.01 49.35
CA ILE A 31 24.40 -16.83 48.59
C ILE A 31 23.38 -15.92 47.86
N ARG A 32 22.95 -14.82 48.48
CA ARG A 32 22.03 -13.86 47.87
C ARG A 32 22.69 -13.10 46.73
N THR A 33 23.93 -12.67 46.88
CA THR A 33 24.74 -12.00 45.88
C THR A 33 25.03 -12.91 44.69
N ASP A 34 25.43 -14.17 44.94
CA ASP A 34 25.64 -15.15 43.87
C ASP A 34 24.37 -15.47 43.10
N LYS A 35 23.25 -15.56 43.80
CA LYS A 35 21.93 -15.75 43.15
C LYS A 35 21.50 -14.56 42.26
N ILE A 36 21.83 -13.35 42.70
CA ILE A 36 21.57 -12.12 41.93
C ILE A 36 22.48 -12.08 40.68
N LEU A 37 23.75 -12.38 40.83
CA LEU A 37 24.73 -12.46 39.75
C LEU A 37 24.35 -13.52 38.69
N LEU A 38 23.94 -14.72 39.17
CA LEU A 38 23.46 -15.78 38.28
C LEU A 38 22.20 -15.39 37.51
N LYS A 39 21.24 -14.74 38.16
CA LYS A 39 20.03 -14.23 37.48
C LYS A 39 20.36 -13.14 36.49
N ALA A 40 21.21 -12.17 36.85
CA ALA A 40 21.65 -11.11 35.96
C ALA A 40 22.38 -11.68 34.74
N GLY A 41 23.28 -12.61 34.93
CA GLY A 41 23.98 -13.28 33.83
C GLY A 41 23.09 -14.15 32.94
N ALA A 42 22.06 -14.79 33.52
CA ALA A 42 21.08 -15.54 32.74
C ALA A 42 20.20 -14.61 31.90
N LEU A 43 19.72 -13.49 32.47
CA LEU A 43 18.95 -12.49 31.76
C LEU A 43 19.79 -11.83 30.64
N GLN A 44 21.02 -11.45 30.94
CA GLN A 44 21.95 -10.88 29.95
C GLN A 44 22.19 -11.85 28.79
N ARG A 45 22.41 -13.15 29.07
CA ARG A 45 22.54 -14.19 28.05
C ARG A 45 21.26 -14.35 27.23
N ALA A 46 20.09 -14.31 27.85
CA ALA A 46 18.82 -14.43 27.15
C ALA A 46 18.58 -13.24 26.18
N ILE A 47 18.91 -12.02 26.59
CA ILE A 47 18.85 -10.82 25.75
C ILE A 47 19.85 -10.91 24.60
N LEU A 48 21.12 -11.24 24.91
CA LEU A 48 22.17 -11.35 23.90
C LEU A 48 21.92 -12.51 22.91
N ASN A 49 21.25 -13.60 23.34
CA ASN A 49 20.93 -14.72 22.46
C ASN A 49 19.57 -14.59 21.74
N SER A 50 18.96 -13.42 21.77
CA SER A 50 17.76 -13.18 20.95
C SER A 50 18.08 -13.39 19.47
N ALA A 51 17.22 -14.14 18.78
CA ALA A 51 17.36 -14.41 17.35
C ALA A 51 16.78 -13.30 16.45
N ASN A 52 16.06 -12.36 17.06
CA ASN A 52 15.28 -11.35 16.30
C ASN A 52 16.09 -10.09 15.94
N PHE A 53 17.26 -9.93 16.52
CA PHE A 53 18.17 -8.81 16.23
C PHE A 53 19.62 -9.26 16.29
N SER A 54 20.47 -8.66 15.48
CA SER A 54 21.91 -8.81 15.61
C SER A 54 22.41 -7.93 16.76
N SER A 55 23.22 -8.52 17.64
CA SER A 55 23.93 -7.79 18.69
C SER A 55 25.40 -8.02 18.49
N ILE A 56 26.11 -6.98 18.08
CA ILE A 56 27.54 -7.00 17.76
C ILE A 56 28.24 -6.01 18.69
N ALA A 57 29.10 -6.50 19.57
CA ALA A 57 29.93 -5.60 20.34
C ALA A 57 31.38 -5.66 19.86
N THR A 58 32.04 -4.49 19.86
CA THR A 58 33.44 -4.33 19.43
C THR A 58 34.31 -3.82 20.56
N ASP A 59 35.61 -3.91 20.39
CA ASP A 59 36.57 -3.11 21.17
C ASP A 59 36.56 -1.65 20.70
N ALA A 60 37.42 -0.80 21.29
CA ALA A 60 37.55 0.60 20.93
C ALA A 60 38.05 0.82 19.48
N HIS A 61 38.72 -0.17 18.91
CA HIS A 61 39.25 -0.14 17.54
C HIS A 61 38.27 -0.67 16.48
N GLY A 62 37.14 -1.20 16.93
CA GLY A 62 36.07 -1.71 16.06
C GLY A 62 36.14 -3.22 15.80
N VAL A 63 37.11 -3.92 16.37
CA VAL A 63 37.21 -5.38 16.18
C VAL A 63 36.12 -6.08 16.97
N ILE A 64 35.35 -6.94 16.31
CA ILE A 64 34.19 -7.64 16.91
C ILE A 64 34.64 -8.54 18.04
N GLN A 65 34.04 -8.35 19.22
CA GLN A 65 34.28 -9.14 20.45
C GLN A 65 33.07 -9.97 20.87
N ILE A 66 31.87 -9.56 20.50
CA ILE A 66 30.62 -10.30 20.72
C ILE A 66 29.83 -10.32 19.40
N PHE A 67 29.34 -11.50 19.07
CA PHE A 67 28.50 -11.74 17.91
C PHE A 67 27.42 -12.75 18.34
N ASN A 68 26.19 -12.28 18.52
CA ASN A 68 25.12 -13.11 19.07
C ASN A 68 24.50 -14.07 18.03
N VAL A 69 23.69 -14.99 18.51
CA VAL A 69 22.97 -15.94 17.64
C VAL A 69 22.10 -15.25 16.59
N GLY A 70 21.52 -14.08 16.93
CA GLY A 70 20.77 -13.26 15.96
C GLY A 70 21.65 -12.74 14.83
N ALA A 71 22.85 -12.28 15.13
CA ALA A 71 23.83 -11.87 14.13
C ALA A 71 24.29 -13.05 13.26
N GLU A 72 24.54 -14.22 13.84
CA GLU A 72 24.89 -15.43 13.07
C GLU A 72 23.80 -15.80 12.07
N ARG A 73 22.56 -15.87 12.51
CA ARG A 73 21.41 -16.19 11.64
C ARG A 73 21.17 -15.14 10.56
N MET A 74 21.28 -13.87 10.91
CA MET A 74 20.99 -12.75 10.02
C MET A 74 22.07 -12.58 8.96
N LEU A 75 23.33 -12.74 9.33
CA LEU A 75 24.48 -12.45 8.48
C LEU A 75 25.14 -13.70 7.89
N GLY A 76 24.82 -14.91 8.41
CA GLY A 76 25.33 -16.17 7.89
C GLY A 76 26.78 -16.49 8.27
N TYR A 77 27.42 -15.67 9.08
CA TYR A 77 28.74 -15.95 9.69
C TYR A 77 28.53 -16.64 11.04
N THR A 78 29.47 -17.49 11.43
CA THR A 78 29.57 -17.95 12.83
C THR A 78 30.36 -16.96 13.67
N ALA A 79 30.12 -16.89 14.98
CA ALA A 79 30.90 -16.05 15.87
C ALA A 79 32.41 -16.36 15.78
N ALA A 80 32.77 -17.62 15.63
CA ALA A 80 34.16 -18.06 15.50
C ALA A 80 34.89 -17.50 14.28
N GLU A 81 34.18 -17.18 13.21
CA GLU A 81 34.75 -16.62 11.98
C GLU A 81 34.97 -15.11 12.06
N VAL A 82 34.24 -14.40 12.90
CA VAL A 82 34.24 -12.93 12.93
C VAL A 82 34.90 -12.35 14.18
N LEU A 83 34.91 -13.11 15.29
CA LEU A 83 35.52 -12.66 16.55
C LEU A 83 37.02 -12.41 16.39
N ASN A 84 37.47 -11.25 16.85
CA ASN A 84 38.86 -10.79 16.81
C ASN A 84 39.46 -10.68 15.40
N THR A 85 38.65 -10.67 14.35
CA THR A 85 39.15 -10.72 12.96
C THR A 85 38.64 -9.56 12.09
N ILE A 86 37.39 -9.21 12.18
CA ILE A 86 36.75 -8.20 11.34
C ILE A 86 36.04 -7.12 12.15
N THR A 87 35.63 -6.06 11.46
CA THR A 87 34.84 -4.94 12.00
C THR A 87 33.41 -4.98 11.43
N PRO A 88 32.44 -4.28 12.02
CA PRO A 88 31.10 -4.11 11.42
C PRO A 88 31.10 -3.44 10.05
N ALA A 89 32.14 -2.69 9.70
CA ALA A 89 32.27 -2.09 8.36
C ALA A 89 32.47 -3.16 7.27
N ASP A 90 33.15 -4.27 7.60
CA ASP A 90 33.44 -5.36 6.66
C ASP A 90 32.19 -6.16 6.25
N ILE A 91 31.13 -6.09 7.04
CA ILE A 91 29.81 -6.71 6.78
C ILE A 91 28.76 -5.69 6.32
N SER A 92 29.18 -4.47 6.02
CA SER A 92 28.32 -3.38 5.57
C SER A 92 28.65 -3.01 4.13
N ASP A 93 27.68 -2.41 3.40
CA ASP A 93 27.95 -1.91 2.06
C ASP A 93 29.01 -0.79 2.08
N PRO A 94 30.16 -0.98 1.41
CA PRO A 94 31.25 -0.02 1.48
C PRO A 94 30.90 1.34 0.85
N GLN A 95 30.02 1.40 -0.16
CA GLN A 95 29.61 2.66 -0.78
C GLN A 95 28.72 3.46 0.17
N GLU A 96 27.83 2.81 0.89
CA GLU A 96 26.98 3.45 1.90
C GLU A 96 27.81 3.96 3.09
N VAL A 97 28.81 3.20 3.50
CA VAL A 97 29.75 3.62 4.58
C VAL A 97 30.55 4.85 4.15
N ILE A 98 31.05 4.89 2.90
CA ILE A 98 31.74 6.06 2.33
C ILE A 98 30.79 7.27 2.27
N ALA A 99 29.59 7.10 1.74
CA ALA A 99 28.58 8.16 1.65
C ALA A 99 28.20 8.70 3.04
N ARG A 100 28.08 7.81 4.03
CA ARG A 100 27.82 8.17 5.43
C ARG A 100 28.95 9.01 6.01
N ALA A 101 30.22 8.61 5.81
CA ALA A 101 31.37 9.39 6.25
C ALA A 101 31.37 10.81 5.67
N ALA A 102 31.14 10.94 4.37
CA ALA A 102 31.04 12.21 3.70
C ALA A 102 29.91 13.09 4.25
N LYS A 103 28.70 12.51 4.41
CA LYS A 103 27.54 13.20 4.98
C LYS A 103 27.80 13.72 6.39
N LEU A 104 28.32 12.86 7.26
CA LEU A 104 28.61 13.22 8.65
C LEU A 104 29.73 14.26 8.73
N SER A 105 30.73 14.17 7.86
CA SER A 105 31.81 15.18 7.79
C SER A 105 31.27 16.58 7.48
N LEU A 106 30.31 16.68 6.56
CA LEU A 106 29.60 17.93 6.24
C LEU A 106 28.70 18.40 7.39
N GLU A 107 27.92 17.50 7.97
CA GLU A 107 26.98 17.80 9.05
C GLU A 107 27.69 18.32 10.31
N LEU A 108 28.85 17.73 10.66
CA LEU A 108 29.52 17.95 11.91
C LEU A 108 30.78 18.84 11.77
N GLY A 109 31.11 19.26 10.55
CA GLY A 109 32.26 20.12 10.29
C GLY A 109 33.63 19.49 10.65
N THR A 110 33.71 18.15 10.67
CA THR A 110 34.90 17.40 11.09
C THR A 110 35.14 16.27 10.08
N PRO A 111 36.36 16.12 9.52
CA PRO A 111 36.68 15.00 8.65
C PRO A 111 36.46 13.66 9.37
N ILE A 112 35.71 12.77 8.75
CA ILE A 112 35.41 11.42 9.26
C ILE A 112 35.87 10.40 8.23
N THR A 113 36.69 9.44 8.69
CA THR A 113 37.24 8.41 7.82
C THR A 113 36.19 7.40 7.44
N PRO A 114 36.04 7.02 6.15
CA PRO A 114 35.20 5.92 5.74
C PRO A 114 35.63 4.61 6.43
N GLY A 115 34.64 3.81 6.85
CA GLY A 115 34.88 2.56 7.58
C GLY A 115 34.21 2.56 8.94
N PHE A 116 34.82 1.89 9.90
CA PHE A 116 34.23 1.73 11.24
C PHE A 116 33.97 3.08 11.93
N GLU A 117 34.84 4.07 11.78
CA GLU A 117 34.66 5.40 12.35
C GLU A 117 33.33 6.03 11.93
N ALA A 118 32.97 5.92 10.65
CA ALA A 118 31.71 6.46 10.14
C ALA A 118 30.47 5.80 10.78
N LEU A 119 30.58 4.55 11.22
CA LEU A 119 29.48 3.84 11.86
C LEU A 119 29.26 4.26 13.32
N VAL A 120 30.31 4.69 14.02
CA VAL A 120 30.27 4.93 15.47
C VAL A 120 30.52 6.39 15.87
N PHE A 121 30.73 7.28 14.93
CA PHE A 121 31.18 8.65 15.19
C PHE A 121 30.26 9.45 16.13
N LYS A 122 28.95 9.41 15.89
CA LYS A 122 27.99 10.08 16.78
C LYS A 122 27.95 9.44 18.17
N ALA A 123 27.94 8.11 18.23
CA ALA A 123 27.92 7.38 19.49
C ALA A 123 29.19 7.63 20.33
N SER A 124 30.36 7.81 19.70
CA SER A 124 31.59 8.16 20.40
C SER A 124 31.52 9.50 21.13
N ARG A 125 30.66 10.40 20.65
CA ARG A 125 30.37 11.72 21.24
C ARG A 125 29.17 11.73 22.17
N GLY A 126 28.57 10.57 22.46
CA GLY A 126 27.39 10.46 23.31
C GLY A 126 26.09 10.91 22.62
N ILE A 127 26.10 11.00 21.29
CA ILE A 127 24.91 11.34 20.50
C ILE A 127 24.25 10.02 20.08
N GLU A 128 22.95 9.90 20.28
CA GLU A 128 22.18 8.75 19.80
C GLU A 128 22.33 8.60 18.29
N ASP A 129 22.62 7.41 17.83
CA ASP A 129 22.89 7.14 16.42
C ASP A 129 22.11 5.91 15.95
N ILE A 130 21.03 6.18 15.22
CA ILE A 130 20.21 5.17 14.56
C ILE A 130 20.21 5.50 13.06
N TYR A 131 20.54 4.52 12.24
CA TYR A 131 20.62 4.71 10.80
C TYR A 131 20.29 3.42 10.04
N GLU A 132 19.90 3.59 8.80
CA GLU A 132 19.75 2.47 7.85
C GLU A 132 21.05 2.29 7.08
N LEU A 133 21.40 1.03 6.85
CA LEU A 133 22.45 0.64 5.91
C LEU A 133 22.20 -0.77 5.40
N THR A 134 22.89 -1.13 4.31
CA THR A 134 22.81 -2.47 3.73
C THR A 134 23.88 -3.37 4.36
N TYR A 135 23.44 -4.44 5.01
CA TYR A 135 24.30 -5.53 5.45
C TYR A 135 24.55 -6.54 4.33
N ILE A 136 25.76 -7.09 4.30
CA ILE A 136 26.21 -8.10 3.35
C ILE A 136 26.40 -9.42 4.12
N ARG A 137 25.66 -10.46 3.70
CA ARG A 137 25.80 -11.79 4.29
C ARG A 137 27.04 -12.51 3.78
N LYS A 138 27.44 -13.58 4.43
CA LYS A 138 28.57 -14.44 4.03
C LYS A 138 28.44 -14.99 2.61
N ASP A 139 27.24 -15.25 2.14
CA ASP A 139 26.95 -15.71 0.79
C ASP A 139 26.96 -14.58 -0.27
N GLY A 140 27.25 -13.35 0.14
CA GLY A 140 27.22 -12.15 -0.70
C GLY A 140 25.84 -11.53 -0.89
N SER A 141 24.76 -12.13 -0.40
CA SER A 141 23.43 -11.53 -0.45
C SER A 141 23.35 -10.29 0.45
N ARG A 142 22.44 -9.37 0.11
CA ARG A 142 22.34 -8.05 0.73
C ARG A 142 20.94 -7.85 1.29
N PHE A 143 20.83 -7.17 2.41
CA PHE A 143 19.55 -6.77 2.97
C PHE A 143 19.64 -5.44 3.72
N PRO A 144 18.56 -4.63 3.72
CA PRO A 144 18.51 -3.38 4.48
C PRO A 144 18.42 -3.69 5.98
N ALA A 145 19.24 -3.02 6.76
CA ALA A 145 19.23 -3.11 8.22
C ALA A 145 19.04 -1.73 8.84
N VAL A 146 18.34 -1.67 9.96
CA VAL A 146 18.33 -0.52 10.86
C VAL A 146 19.29 -0.82 12.00
N VAL A 147 20.27 0.05 12.19
CA VAL A 147 21.34 -0.15 13.18
C VAL A 147 21.31 0.96 14.21
N SER A 148 21.27 0.58 15.48
CA SER A 148 21.44 1.47 16.64
C SER A 148 22.82 1.25 17.23
N VAL A 149 23.55 2.32 17.49
CA VAL A 149 24.93 2.28 18.00
C VAL A 149 25.06 2.98 19.34
N THR A 150 25.68 2.32 20.29
CA THR A 150 25.95 2.85 21.64
C THR A 150 27.43 2.65 21.98
N ALA A 151 28.09 3.68 22.49
CA ALA A 151 29.46 3.56 23.01
C ALA A 151 29.46 2.88 24.39
N LEU A 152 30.29 1.87 24.54
CA LEU A 152 30.57 1.23 25.81
C LEU A 152 31.68 1.96 26.54
N ARG A 153 31.47 2.32 27.81
CA ARG A 153 32.42 3.12 28.59
C ARG A 153 32.76 2.42 29.92
N ASP A 154 33.98 2.62 30.35
CA ASP A 154 34.42 2.18 31.66
C ASP A 154 34.00 3.14 32.79
N ALA A 155 34.42 2.82 34.03
CA ALA A 155 34.13 3.64 35.20
C ALA A 155 34.77 5.05 35.16
N GLN A 156 35.79 5.26 34.32
CA GLN A 156 36.47 6.51 34.09
C GLN A 156 35.89 7.28 32.86
N ASN A 157 34.77 6.78 32.29
CA ASN A 157 34.11 7.32 31.12
C ASN A 157 34.91 7.20 29.81
N ALA A 158 35.99 6.41 29.79
CA ALA A 158 36.74 6.12 28.57
C ALA A 158 35.98 5.09 27.72
N ILE A 159 36.02 5.25 26.40
CA ILE A 159 35.38 4.31 25.47
C ILE A 159 36.22 3.02 25.43
N ILE A 160 35.58 1.90 25.81
CA ILE A 160 36.17 0.56 25.77
C ILE A 160 35.65 -0.24 24.56
N GLY A 161 34.65 0.25 23.86
CA GLY A 161 34.07 -0.42 22.70
C GLY A 161 32.74 0.19 22.28
N TYR A 162 32.04 -0.52 21.40
CA TYR A 162 30.73 -0.12 20.90
C TYR A 162 29.80 -1.32 20.82
N LEU A 163 28.52 -1.09 21.08
CA LEU A 163 27.45 -2.05 20.86
C LEU A 163 26.61 -1.58 19.67
N LEU A 164 26.49 -2.43 18.65
CA LEU A 164 25.66 -2.24 17.48
C LEU A 164 24.51 -3.25 17.53
N ILE A 165 23.27 -2.76 17.52
CA ILE A 165 22.08 -3.58 17.45
C ILE A 165 21.47 -3.35 16.08
N GLY A 166 21.41 -4.42 15.28
CA GLY A 166 20.87 -4.39 13.92
C GLY A 166 19.60 -5.22 13.80
N THR A 167 18.61 -4.70 13.08
CA THR A 167 17.37 -5.42 12.73
C THR A 167 17.23 -5.48 11.21
N ASP A 168 16.80 -6.64 10.69
CA ASP A 168 16.46 -6.78 9.27
C ASP A 168 15.20 -5.97 8.96
N ASN A 169 15.33 -5.03 8.04
CA ASN A 169 14.27 -4.11 7.64
C ASN A 169 13.60 -4.52 6.32
N THR A 170 13.90 -5.72 5.80
CA THR A 170 13.43 -6.20 4.48
C THR A 170 11.91 -6.22 4.41
N ALA A 171 11.27 -6.85 5.40
CA ALA A 171 9.81 -6.98 5.40
C ALA A 171 9.10 -5.60 5.42
N ARG A 172 9.62 -4.66 6.19
CA ARG A 172 9.08 -3.29 6.25
C ARG A 172 9.24 -2.58 4.92
N LYS A 173 10.44 -2.62 4.31
CA LYS A 173 10.69 -1.98 2.99
C LYS A 173 9.84 -2.61 1.89
N GLN A 174 9.72 -3.93 1.86
CA GLN A 174 8.85 -4.61 0.90
C GLN A 174 7.37 -4.21 1.06
N ALA A 175 6.89 -4.11 2.30
CA ALA A 175 5.52 -3.64 2.54
C ALA A 175 5.32 -2.19 2.11
N GLU A 176 6.29 -1.31 2.36
CA GLU A 176 6.26 0.08 1.94
C GLU A 176 6.30 0.22 0.41
N GLU A 177 7.17 -0.52 -0.27
CA GLU A 177 7.23 -0.57 -1.73
C GLU A 177 5.94 -1.11 -2.35
N ALA A 178 5.39 -2.20 -1.80
CA ALA A 178 4.12 -2.76 -2.25
C ALA A 178 2.97 -1.75 -2.11
N LEU A 179 2.93 -1.00 -1.01
CA LEU A 179 1.93 0.05 -0.79
C LEU A 179 2.09 1.20 -1.79
N LEU A 180 3.32 1.64 -2.04
CA LEU A 180 3.62 2.67 -3.04
C LEU A 180 3.24 2.22 -4.45
N GLN A 181 3.58 0.98 -4.82
CA GLN A 181 3.21 0.41 -6.11
C GLN A 181 1.69 0.29 -6.28
N ALA A 182 0.99 -0.20 -5.24
CA ALA A 182 -0.47 -0.28 -5.25
C ALA A 182 -1.11 1.11 -5.40
N GLY A 183 -0.61 2.11 -4.68
CA GLY A 183 -1.07 3.49 -4.80
C GLY A 183 -0.79 4.11 -6.17
N ALA A 184 0.38 3.84 -6.75
CA ALA A 184 0.73 4.30 -8.09
C ALA A 184 -0.16 3.66 -9.17
N LEU A 185 -0.40 2.34 -9.06
CA LEU A 185 -1.29 1.62 -9.98
C LEU A 185 -2.73 2.14 -9.86
N GLN A 186 -3.24 2.29 -8.65
CA GLN A 186 -4.57 2.86 -8.39
C GLN A 186 -4.70 4.26 -9.00
N SER A 187 -3.70 5.13 -8.80
CA SER A 187 -3.66 6.47 -9.40
C SER A 187 -3.61 6.43 -10.92
N ALA A 188 -2.83 5.52 -11.52
CA ALA A 188 -2.74 5.38 -12.97
C ALA A 188 -4.06 4.91 -13.58
N ILE A 189 -4.73 3.94 -12.98
CA ILE A 189 -6.05 3.48 -13.40
C ILE A 189 -7.06 4.62 -13.26
N PHE A 190 -7.10 5.25 -12.10
CA PHE A 190 -8.04 6.34 -11.81
C PHE A 190 -7.85 7.54 -12.74
N ASN A 191 -6.61 7.91 -13.07
CA ASN A 191 -6.26 9.02 -13.95
C ASN A 191 -6.18 8.62 -15.44
N SER A 192 -6.73 7.47 -15.82
CA SER A 192 -6.87 7.11 -17.23
C SER A 192 -7.65 8.20 -17.99
N ALA A 193 -7.13 8.56 -19.16
CA ALA A 193 -7.77 9.56 -20.01
C ALA A 193 -8.99 9.01 -20.80
N ASN A 194 -9.20 7.68 -20.77
CA ASN A 194 -10.20 7.01 -21.60
C ASN A 194 -11.61 6.97 -20.98
N PHE A 195 -11.74 7.31 -19.71
CA PHE A 195 -13.03 7.37 -19.01
C PHE A 195 -13.04 8.52 -18.00
N SER A 196 -14.20 9.11 -17.81
CA SER A 196 -14.43 10.03 -16.71
C SER A 196 -14.71 9.23 -15.43
N SER A 197 -14.07 9.61 -14.34
CA SER A 197 -14.35 9.08 -13.01
C SER A 197 -14.69 10.24 -12.09
N ILE A 198 -15.94 10.29 -11.68
CA ILE A 198 -16.52 11.38 -10.88
C ILE A 198 -17.08 10.75 -9.61
N ALA A 199 -16.52 11.11 -8.46
CA ALA A 199 -17.10 10.70 -7.18
C ALA A 199 -17.76 11.90 -6.49
N THR A 200 -18.89 11.65 -5.83
CA THR A 200 -19.67 12.66 -5.12
C THR A 200 -19.79 12.34 -3.64
N ASP A 201 -20.21 13.31 -2.85
CA ASP A 201 -20.77 13.06 -1.52
C ASP A 201 -22.19 12.46 -1.62
N ALA A 202 -22.80 12.15 -0.49
CA ALA A 202 -24.16 11.60 -0.46
C ALA A 202 -25.24 12.56 -1.01
N ARG A 203 -24.95 13.87 -1.09
CA ARG A 203 -25.83 14.89 -1.64
C ARG A 203 -25.62 15.13 -3.13
N GLY A 204 -24.63 14.48 -3.73
CA GLY A 204 -24.30 14.59 -5.13
C GLY A 204 -23.25 15.64 -5.49
N VAL A 205 -22.69 16.33 -4.52
CA VAL A 205 -21.64 17.32 -4.78
C VAL A 205 -20.34 16.62 -5.15
N ILE A 206 -19.76 16.97 -6.29
CA ILE A 206 -18.52 16.35 -6.81
C ILE A 206 -17.37 16.57 -5.84
N GLN A 207 -16.74 15.47 -5.40
CA GLN A 207 -15.58 15.43 -4.51
C GLN A 207 -14.32 14.98 -5.23
N ILE A 208 -14.46 14.19 -6.29
CA ILE A 208 -13.35 13.69 -7.10
C ILE A 208 -13.72 13.85 -8.57
N PHE A 209 -12.76 14.31 -9.36
CA PHE A 209 -12.89 14.54 -10.79
C PHE A 209 -11.53 14.20 -11.43
N ASN A 210 -11.44 13.07 -12.13
CA ASN A 210 -10.17 12.58 -12.65
C ASN A 210 -9.73 13.32 -13.93
N VAL A 211 -8.49 13.10 -14.35
CA VAL A 211 -7.93 13.67 -15.59
C VAL A 211 -8.75 13.28 -16.82
N GLY A 212 -9.33 12.08 -16.84
CA GLY A 212 -10.24 11.65 -17.91
C GLY A 212 -11.50 12.51 -17.98
N ALA A 213 -12.10 12.83 -16.84
CA ALA A 213 -13.25 13.74 -16.77
C ALA A 213 -12.88 15.16 -17.19
N GLU A 214 -11.72 15.69 -16.78
CA GLU A 214 -11.24 17.00 -17.23
C GLU A 214 -11.11 17.08 -18.74
N ARG A 215 -10.47 16.08 -19.35
CA ARG A 215 -10.28 16.02 -20.81
C ARG A 215 -11.58 15.85 -21.57
N MET A 216 -12.46 14.99 -21.07
CA MET A 216 -13.73 14.65 -21.71
C MET A 216 -14.74 15.80 -21.64
N LEU A 217 -14.81 16.46 -20.50
CA LEU A 217 -15.81 17.48 -20.19
C LEU A 217 -15.31 18.92 -20.33
N GLY A 218 -13.98 19.13 -20.39
CA GLY A 218 -13.38 20.45 -20.58
C GLY A 218 -13.36 21.35 -19.33
N TYR A 219 -13.81 20.83 -18.18
CA TYR A 219 -13.68 21.50 -16.89
C TYR A 219 -12.39 21.05 -16.20
N THR A 220 -11.77 21.91 -15.40
CA THR A 220 -10.76 21.50 -14.46
C THR A 220 -11.39 21.00 -13.16
N ALA A 221 -10.71 20.12 -12.42
CA ALA A 221 -11.18 19.66 -11.11
C ALA A 221 -11.45 20.85 -10.15
N ALA A 222 -10.61 21.87 -10.17
CA ALA A 222 -10.77 23.08 -9.33
C ALA A 222 -12.06 23.87 -9.62
N GLU A 223 -12.61 23.76 -10.81
CA GLU A 223 -13.86 24.44 -11.19
C GLU A 223 -15.10 23.71 -10.71
N VAL A 224 -15.04 22.37 -10.57
CA VAL A 224 -16.21 21.53 -10.26
C VAL A 224 -16.22 20.98 -8.83
N LEU A 225 -15.06 20.77 -8.22
CA LEU A 225 -14.98 20.21 -6.87
C LEU A 225 -15.68 21.08 -5.84
N ASN A 226 -16.52 20.46 -5.02
CA ASN A 226 -17.34 21.07 -3.97
C ASN A 226 -18.32 22.18 -4.47
N LYS A 227 -18.63 22.22 -5.77
CA LYS A 227 -19.44 23.30 -6.36
C LYS A 227 -20.64 22.80 -7.14
N VAL A 228 -20.47 21.73 -7.92
CA VAL A 228 -21.51 21.25 -8.85
C VAL A 228 -21.79 19.76 -8.63
N THR A 229 -22.88 19.31 -9.22
CA THR A 229 -23.28 17.90 -9.24
C THR A 229 -23.12 17.32 -10.64
N PRO A 230 -23.08 16.00 -10.85
CA PRO A 230 -23.11 15.40 -12.18
C PRO A 230 -24.35 15.77 -13.01
N ALA A 231 -25.45 16.15 -12.37
CA ALA A 231 -26.63 16.61 -13.08
C ALA A 231 -26.40 17.94 -13.82
N ASP A 232 -25.54 18.82 -13.29
CA ASP A 232 -25.23 20.11 -13.87
C ASP A 232 -24.41 20.01 -15.18
N ILE A 233 -23.80 18.88 -15.43
CA ILE A 233 -23.01 18.56 -16.63
C ILE A 233 -23.70 17.55 -17.54
N SER A 234 -24.99 17.28 -17.31
CA SER A 234 -25.83 16.34 -18.06
C SER A 234 -27.00 17.08 -18.72
N ASP A 235 -27.58 16.50 -19.78
CA ASP A 235 -28.74 17.09 -20.42
C ASP A 235 -29.95 17.10 -19.50
N PRO A 236 -30.54 18.28 -19.17
CA PRO A 236 -31.63 18.35 -18.21
C PRO A 236 -32.93 17.69 -18.71
N GLN A 237 -33.16 17.66 -20.06
CA GLN A 237 -34.35 17.00 -20.59
C GLN A 237 -34.28 15.50 -20.48
N GLU A 238 -33.11 14.91 -20.70
CA GLU A 238 -32.86 13.49 -20.49
C GLU A 238 -33.01 13.10 -19.01
N LEU A 239 -32.58 13.94 -18.09
CA LEU A 239 -32.75 13.70 -16.63
C LEU A 239 -34.25 13.74 -16.23
N ILE A 240 -35.03 14.62 -16.81
CA ILE A 240 -36.49 14.68 -16.60
C ILE A 240 -37.15 13.39 -17.13
N ALA A 241 -36.82 13.00 -18.36
CA ALA A 241 -37.37 11.79 -18.99
C ALA A 241 -36.99 10.54 -18.17
N ARG A 242 -35.72 10.43 -17.76
CA ARG A 242 -35.23 9.32 -16.93
C ARG A 242 -35.95 9.25 -15.57
N ALA A 243 -36.16 10.38 -14.91
CA ALA A 243 -36.88 10.44 -13.65
C ALA A 243 -38.31 9.93 -13.81
N ALA A 244 -39.01 10.32 -14.89
CA ALA A 244 -40.36 9.86 -15.20
C ALA A 244 -40.40 8.35 -15.48
N GLU A 245 -39.48 7.84 -16.31
CA GLU A 245 -39.37 6.42 -16.64
C GLU A 245 -39.11 5.57 -15.40
N LEU A 246 -38.13 5.93 -14.59
CA LEU A 246 -37.80 5.23 -13.35
C LEU A 246 -38.93 5.29 -12.33
N SER A 247 -39.66 6.41 -12.26
CA SER A 247 -40.83 6.55 -11.39
C SER A 247 -41.95 5.57 -11.76
N LEU A 248 -42.18 5.34 -13.07
CA LEU A 248 -43.13 4.36 -13.58
C LEU A 248 -42.65 2.92 -13.33
N GLU A 249 -41.37 2.64 -13.65
CA GLU A 249 -40.75 1.32 -13.50
C GLU A 249 -40.78 0.86 -12.03
N LEU A 250 -40.45 1.74 -11.10
CA LEU A 250 -40.21 1.41 -9.70
C LEU A 250 -41.39 1.77 -8.77
N GLY A 251 -42.45 2.37 -9.30
CA GLY A 251 -43.65 2.76 -8.54
C GLY A 251 -43.36 3.79 -7.42
N THR A 252 -42.30 4.59 -7.57
CA THR A 252 -41.88 5.56 -6.55
C THR A 252 -41.55 6.88 -7.24
N PRO A 253 -42.07 8.04 -6.78
CA PRO A 253 -41.71 9.33 -7.34
C PRO A 253 -40.21 9.58 -7.22
N ILE A 254 -39.57 9.93 -8.33
CA ILE A 254 -38.14 10.23 -8.41
C ILE A 254 -37.99 11.67 -8.95
N THR A 255 -37.19 12.46 -8.24
CA THR A 255 -36.96 13.86 -8.61
C THR A 255 -35.99 13.95 -9.80
N PRO A 256 -36.32 14.75 -10.83
CA PRO A 256 -35.36 15.03 -11.90
C PRO A 256 -34.05 15.64 -11.36
N GLY A 257 -32.94 15.28 -11.98
CA GLY A 257 -31.63 15.75 -11.60
C GLY A 257 -30.77 14.64 -10.99
N PHE A 258 -30.01 14.94 -9.93
CA PHE A 258 -29.03 14.00 -9.36
C PHE A 258 -29.68 12.69 -8.88
N GLU A 259 -30.85 12.77 -8.26
CA GLU A 259 -31.57 11.58 -7.80
C GLU A 259 -31.84 10.59 -8.94
N ALA A 260 -32.25 11.08 -10.10
CA ALA A 260 -32.48 10.23 -11.27
C ALA A 260 -31.23 9.51 -11.75
N LEU A 261 -30.05 10.08 -11.53
CA LEU A 261 -28.78 9.46 -11.91
C LEU A 261 -28.39 8.31 -10.97
N VAL A 262 -28.74 8.38 -9.68
CA VAL A 262 -28.20 7.48 -8.66
C VAL A 262 -29.26 6.58 -8.00
N PHE A 263 -30.51 6.67 -8.38
CA PHE A 263 -31.62 6.03 -7.68
C PHE A 263 -31.48 4.50 -7.58
N LYS A 264 -31.19 3.83 -8.69
CA LYS A 264 -30.96 2.38 -8.70
C LYS A 264 -29.72 2.00 -7.86
N ALA A 265 -28.63 2.72 -8.05
CA ALA A 265 -27.40 2.49 -7.31
C ALA A 265 -27.56 2.68 -5.79
N SER A 266 -28.39 3.65 -5.36
CA SER A 266 -28.69 3.84 -3.93
C SER A 266 -29.37 2.61 -3.29
N ARG A 267 -30.07 1.82 -4.07
CA ARG A 267 -30.73 0.57 -3.67
C ARG A 267 -29.89 -0.68 -3.91
N GLY A 268 -28.62 -0.52 -4.34
CA GLY A 268 -27.72 -1.64 -4.63
C GLY A 268 -28.04 -2.36 -5.95
N ILE A 269 -28.78 -1.73 -6.85
CA ILE A 269 -29.09 -2.23 -8.19
C ILE A 269 -28.04 -1.65 -9.13
N GLU A 270 -27.41 -2.49 -9.95
CA GLU A 270 -26.49 -2.06 -10.99
C GLU A 270 -27.21 -1.12 -11.97
N ASP A 271 -26.59 0.01 -12.27
CA ASP A 271 -27.18 1.05 -13.11
C ASP A 271 -26.19 1.52 -14.15
N ILE A 272 -26.43 1.09 -15.40
CA ILE A 272 -25.67 1.51 -16.58
C ILE A 272 -26.66 2.08 -17.58
N TYR A 273 -26.43 3.29 -18.01
CA TYR A 273 -27.32 3.98 -18.94
C TYR A 273 -26.58 4.93 -19.86
N GLU A 274 -27.22 5.28 -20.96
CA GLU A 274 -26.76 6.33 -21.86
C GLU A 274 -27.36 7.67 -21.46
N LEU A 275 -26.56 8.73 -21.54
CA LEU A 275 -27.01 10.09 -21.40
C LEU A 275 -26.09 11.04 -22.18
N THR A 276 -26.57 12.24 -22.45
CA THR A 276 -25.77 13.28 -23.07
C THR A 276 -25.07 14.13 -22.03
N TYR A 277 -23.74 14.13 -22.07
CA TYR A 277 -22.90 15.06 -21.32
C TYR A 277 -22.75 16.40 -22.07
N ILE A 278 -22.66 17.48 -21.28
CA ILE A 278 -22.46 18.85 -21.76
C ILE A 278 -21.08 19.31 -21.33
N ARG A 279 -20.20 19.62 -22.28
CA ARG A 279 -18.87 20.15 -22.00
C ARG A 279 -18.95 21.63 -21.59
N LYS A 280 -17.83 22.11 -21.01
CA LYS A 280 -17.69 23.52 -20.61
C LYS A 280 -17.94 24.54 -21.76
N ASP A 281 -17.59 24.16 -22.98
CA ASP A 281 -17.83 24.98 -24.18
C ASP A 281 -19.28 24.90 -24.70
N GLY A 282 -20.15 24.16 -24.04
CA GLY A 282 -21.53 23.94 -24.42
C GLY A 282 -21.74 22.83 -25.45
N SER A 283 -20.67 22.19 -25.97
CA SER A 283 -20.80 21.06 -26.87
C SER A 283 -21.34 19.84 -26.14
N ARG A 284 -22.01 18.95 -26.88
CA ARG A 284 -22.71 17.80 -26.35
C ARG A 284 -22.17 16.51 -26.94
N PHE A 285 -22.12 15.44 -26.17
CA PHE A 285 -21.74 14.13 -26.67
C PHE A 285 -22.46 13.00 -25.89
N PRO A 286 -22.76 11.88 -26.54
CA PRO A 286 -23.37 10.74 -25.89
C PRO A 286 -22.31 10.05 -24.99
N ALA A 287 -22.70 9.73 -23.77
CA ALA A 287 -21.89 8.98 -22.82
C ALA A 287 -22.63 7.75 -22.32
N VAL A 288 -21.90 6.67 -22.06
CA VAL A 288 -22.37 5.54 -21.28
C VAL A 288 -21.85 5.72 -19.87
N VAL A 289 -22.74 5.72 -18.89
CA VAL A 289 -22.43 5.98 -17.49
C VAL A 289 -22.81 4.79 -16.64
N SER A 290 -21.85 4.30 -15.84
CA SER A 290 -22.08 3.31 -14.78
C SER A 290 -22.03 4.01 -13.43
N VAL A 291 -22.98 3.72 -12.56
CA VAL A 291 -23.11 4.33 -11.24
C VAL A 291 -23.08 3.30 -10.13
N THR A 292 -22.25 3.57 -9.13
CA THR A 292 -22.10 2.72 -7.93
C THR A 292 -22.19 3.58 -6.67
N ALA A 293 -22.98 3.12 -5.68
CA ALA A 293 -23.03 3.77 -4.37
C ALA A 293 -21.78 3.43 -3.54
N LEU A 294 -21.14 4.45 -2.99
CA LEU A 294 -20.04 4.32 -2.05
C LEU A 294 -20.61 4.21 -0.62
N ARG A 295 -20.19 3.20 0.11
CA ARG A 295 -20.71 2.91 1.44
C ARG A 295 -19.60 2.83 2.48
N ASP A 296 -19.90 3.25 3.70
CA ASP A 296 -19.01 3.10 4.84
C ASP A 296 -19.07 1.66 5.45
N ALA A 297 -18.30 1.45 6.51
CA ALA A 297 -18.25 0.17 7.23
C ALA A 297 -19.59 -0.22 7.89
N GLN A 298 -20.49 0.73 8.10
CA GLN A 298 -21.84 0.55 8.63
C GLN A 298 -22.90 0.40 7.52
N ASN A 299 -22.45 0.28 6.24
CA ASN A 299 -23.29 0.18 5.04
C ASN A 299 -24.12 1.46 4.73
N ALA A 300 -23.82 2.58 5.38
CA ALA A 300 -24.44 3.86 5.04
C ALA A 300 -23.82 4.44 3.75
N ILE A 301 -24.65 5.06 2.90
CA ILE A 301 -24.17 5.71 1.67
C ILE A 301 -23.42 6.99 2.05
N ILE A 302 -22.15 7.04 1.69
CA ILE A 302 -21.28 8.21 1.86
C ILE A 302 -21.09 9.01 0.56
N GLY A 303 -21.53 8.46 -0.57
CA GLY A 303 -21.41 9.09 -1.87
C GLY A 303 -21.70 8.15 -3.02
N TYR A 304 -21.36 8.58 -4.22
CA TYR A 304 -21.54 7.80 -5.45
C TYR A 304 -20.32 7.95 -6.35
N LEU A 305 -19.98 6.89 -7.06
CA LEU A 305 -18.98 6.86 -8.12
C LEU A 305 -19.70 6.72 -9.46
N LEU A 306 -19.46 7.65 -10.36
CA LEU A 306 -19.96 7.64 -11.73
C LEU A 306 -18.76 7.46 -12.67
N ILE A 307 -18.78 6.42 -13.48
CA ILE A 307 -17.77 6.19 -14.53
C ILE A 307 -18.46 6.38 -15.86
N GLY A 308 -17.98 7.36 -16.63
CA GLY A 308 -18.52 7.72 -17.94
C GLY A 308 -17.51 7.47 -19.06
N THR A 309 -17.98 6.95 -20.19
CA THR A 309 -17.20 6.79 -21.41
C THR A 309 -17.86 7.53 -22.55
N ASP A 310 -17.08 8.21 -23.41
CA ASP A 310 -17.57 8.84 -24.63
C ASP A 310 -17.98 7.74 -25.62
N ASN A 311 -19.25 7.77 -26.03
CA ASN A 311 -19.86 6.79 -26.92
C ASN A 311 -19.99 7.32 -28.36
N THR A 312 -19.40 8.47 -28.68
CA THR A 312 -19.54 9.14 -29.97
C THR A 312 -19.10 8.23 -31.12
N ALA A 313 -17.89 7.70 -31.05
CA ALA A 313 -17.33 6.86 -32.12
C ALA A 313 -18.18 5.61 -32.41
N ARG A 314 -18.74 5.01 -31.36
CA ARG A 314 -19.63 3.85 -31.52
C ARG A 314 -20.94 4.23 -32.20
N LYS A 315 -21.57 5.32 -31.77
CA LYS A 315 -22.82 5.81 -32.41
C LYS A 315 -22.61 6.24 -33.86
N GLU A 316 -21.53 6.91 -34.15
CA GLU A 316 -21.18 7.29 -35.55
C GLU A 316 -20.97 6.04 -36.44
N ALA A 317 -20.29 5.01 -35.93
CA ALA A 317 -20.09 3.74 -36.65
C ALA A 317 -21.43 3.01 -36.87
N GLU A 318 -22.30 2.98 -35.87
CA GLU A 318 -23.64 2.36 -35.96
C GLU A 318 -24.53 3.12 -36.98
N GLU A 319 -24.56 4.45 -36.95
CA GLU A 319 -25.27 5.26 -37.91
C GLU A 319 -24.73 5.09 -39.36
N ALA A 320 -23.41 5.03 -39.52
CA ALA A 320 -22.77 4.79 -40.81
C ALA A 320 -23.17 3.42 -41.38
N LEU A 321 -23.21 2.39 -40.52
CA LEU A 321 -23.66 1.06 -40.91
C LEU A 321 -25.12 1.05 -41.34
N LEU A 322 -26.00 1.70 -40.56
CA LEU A 322 -27.43 1.83 -40.90
C LEU A 322 -27.65 2.56 -42.22
N LYS A 323 -26.93 3.68 -42.42
CA LYS A 323 -26.99 4.44 -43.69
C LYS A 323 -26.50 3.60 -44.89
N SER A 324 -25.39 2.87 -44.70
CA SER A 324 -24.87 1.95 -45.73
C SER A 324 -25.87 0.88 -46.10
N GLY A 325 -26.47 0.23 -45.07
CA GLY A 325 -27.49 -0.79 -45.28
C GLY A 325 -28.76 -0.26 -45.97
N ALA A 326 -29.22 0.93 -45.55
CA ALA A 326 -30.38 1.60 -46.19
C ALA A 326 -30.09 1.96 -47.64
N LEU A 327 -28.90 2.49 -47.95
CA LEU A 327 -28.48 2.80 -49.31
C LEU A 327 -28.39 1.55 -50.17
N GLN A 328 -27.76 0.49 -49.65
CA GLN A 328 -27.68 -0.80 -50.33
C GLN A 328 -29.06 -1.38 -50.62
N SER A 329 -29.98 -1.33 -49.67
CA SER A 329 -31.38 -1.76 -49.85
C SER A 329 -32.10 -0.89 -50.91
N ALA A 330 -31.90 0.41 -50.89
CA ALA A 330 -32.52 1.31 -51.87
C ALA A 330 -32.01 1.07 -53.31
N ILE A 331 -30.70 0.89 -53.48
CA ILE A 331 -30.10 0.52 -54.76
C ILE A 331 -30.62 -0.85 -55.22
N PHE A 332 -30.61 -1.83 -54.31
CA PHE A 332 -31.05 -3.16 -54.60
C PHE A 332 -32.53 -3.25 -55.01
N ASN A 333 -33.39 -2.49 -54.32
CA ASN A 333 -34.84 -2.42 -54.62
C ASN A 333 -35.19 -1.41 -55.71
N SER A 334 -34.21 -0.88 -56.43
CA SER A 334 -34.49 -0.02 -57.57
C SER A 334 -35.33 -0.74 -58.59
N ALA A 335 -36.39 -0.06 -59.09
CA ALA A 335 -37.28 -0.61 -60.11
C ALA A 335 -36.66 -0.67 -61.51
N ASN A 336 -35.49 -0.06 -61.69
CA ASN A 336 -34.87 0.10 -63.02
C ASN A 336 -34.00 -1.05 -63.50
N PHE A 337 -33.69 -2.01 -62.62
CA PHE A 337 -32.94 -3.23 -62.99
C PHE A 337 -33.40 -4.43 -62.15
N SER A 338 -33.41 -5.61 -62.81
CA SER A 338 -33.68 -6.84 -62.08
C SER A 338 -32.39 -7.35 -61.39
N SER A 339 -32.52 -7.74 -60.14
CA SER A 339 -31.45 -8.42 -59.39
C SER A 339 -31.99 -9.71 -58.81
N ILE A 340 -31.39 -10.80 -59.27
CA ILE A 340 -31.72 -12.17 -58.88
C ILE A 340 -30.45 -12.84 -58.41
N ALA A 341 -30.45 -13.41 -57.22
CA ALA A 341 -29.34 -14.22 -56.68
C ALA A 341 -29.87 -15.59 -56.28
N THR A 342 -29.04 -16.62 -56.58
CA THR A 342 -29.38 -18.01 -56.27
C THR A 342 -28.33 -18.57 -55.29
N ASP A 343 -28.69 -19.65 -54.64
CA ASP A 343 -27.70 -20.52 -53.96
C ASP A 343 -26.94 -21.39 -54.99
N ALA A 344 -26.03 -22.24 -54.50
CA ALA A 344 -25.22 -23.15 -55.34
C ALA A 344 -26.05 -24.21 -56.07
N HIS A 345 -27.30 -24.41 -55.72
CA HIS A 345 -28.22 -25.37 -56.35
C HIS A 345 -29.19 -24.67 -57.34
N GLY A 346 -29.03 -23.39 -57.55
CA GLY A 346 -29.87 -22.61 -58.46
C GLY A 346 -31.18 -22.10 -57.85
N VAL A 347 -31.42 -22.32 -56.58
CA VAL A 347 -32.63 -21.88 -55.87
C VAL A 347 -32.52 -20.36 -55.62
N ILE A 348 -33.53 -19.63 -56.04
CA ILE A 348 -33.60 -18.17 -55.93
C ILE A 348 -33.69 -17.80 -54.42
N GLN A 349 -32.73 -17.02 -53.95
CA GLN A 349 -32.64 -16.50 -52.60
C GLN A 349 -32.97 -15.01 -52.52
N ILE A 350 -32.77 -14.29 -53.60
CA ILE A 350 -32.99 -12.86 -53.69
C ILE A 350 -33.69 -12.56 -55.01
N PHE A 351 -34.75 -11.76 -54.94
CA PHE A 351 -35.56 -11.29 -56.10
C PHE A 351 -36.05 -9.89 -55.80
N ASN A 352 -35.45 -8.90 -56.44
CA ASN A 352 -35.75 -7.48 -56.12
C ASN A 352 -37.02 -6.95 -56.81
N VAL A 353 -37.48 -5.80 -56.39
CA VAL A 353 -38.68 -5.12 -56.98
C VAL A 353 -38.55 -4.87 -58.49
N GLY A 354 -37.31 -4.63 -59.00
CA GLY A 354 -37.05 -4.53 -60.43
C GLY A 354 -37.27 -5.83 -61.14
N ALA A 355 -36.89 -6.97 -60.60
CA ALA A 355 -37.15 -8.30 -61.13
C ALA A 355 -38.67 -8.60 -61.11
N GLU A 356 -39.36 -8.26 -60.02
CA GLU A 356 -40.85 -8.41 -59.93
C GLU A 356 -41.55 -7.66 -61.09
N ARG A 357 -41.16 -6.42 -61.29
CA ARG A 357 -41.77 -5.56 -62.37
C ARG A 357 -41.45 -6.06 -63.76
N MET A 358 -40.20 -6.51 -64.01
CA MET A 358 -39.76 -6.93 -65.33
C MET A 358 -40.27 -8.30 -65.70
N LEU A 359 -40.37 -9.23 -64.71
CA LEU A 359 -40.67 -10.61 -64.96
C LEU A 359 -42.10 -10.99 -64.60
N GLY A 360 -42.79 -10.13 -63.85
CA GLY A 360 -44.20 -10.31 -63.50
C GLY A 360 -44.48 -11.31 -62.38
N TYR A 361 -43.44 -11.80 -61.71
CA TYR A 361 -43.52 -12.67 -60.50
C TYR A 361 -43.24 -11.83 -59.26
N THR A 362 -43.87 -12.15 -58.19
CA THR A 362 -43.55 -11.57 -56.89
C THR A 362 -42.37 -12.35 -56.23
N ALA A 363 -41.60 -11.69 -55.35
CA ALA A 363 -40.56 -12.36 -54.60
C ALA A 363 -41.08 -13.55 -53.81
N ALA A 364 -42.32 -13.44 -53.24
CA ALA A 364 -42.95 -14.50 -52.47
C ALA A 364 -43.24 -15.76 -53.29
N GLU A 365 -43.45 -15.60 -54.63
CA GLU A 365 -43.71 -16.73 -55.53
C GLU A 365 -42.47 -17.48 -55.98
N VAL A 366 -41.28 -16.84 -55.97
CA VAL A 366 -40.07 -17.38 -56.58
C VAL A 366 -38.95 -17.66 -55.55
N ILE A 367 -38.90 -17.01 -54.42
CA ILE A 367 -37.90 -17.24 -53.40
C ILE A 367 -38.07 -18.65 -52.83
N ASN A 368 -36.93 -19.38 -52.71
CA ASN A 368 -36.84 -20.78 -52.34
C ASN A 368 -37.53 -21.75 -53.36
N GLN A 369 -37.72 -21.29 -54.57
CA GLN A 369 -38.12 -22.10 -55.71
C GLN A 369 -36.92 -22.31 -56.67
N VAL A 370 -36.94 -23.39 -57.42
CA VAL A 370 -35.89 -23.70 -58.42
C VAL A 370 -36.24 -23.05 -59.74
#